data_e4d5fc39bfc6c250bdc5729fc7a2800a
#
_entry.id   e4d5fc39bfc6c250bdc5729fc7a2800a
#
_cell.length_a   1.000
_cell.length_b   1.000
_cell.length_c   1.000
_cell.angle_alpha   90.00
_cell.angle_beta   90.00
_cell.angle_gamma   90.00
#
_symmetry.space_group_name_H-M   'P 1'
#
loop_
_entity.id
_entity.type
_entity.pdbx_description
1 polymer ?
#
loop_
_entity_poly.entity_id
_entity_poly.type
_entity_poly.pdbx_seq_one_letter_code
_entity_poly.pdbx_strand_id
1 'polypeptide(L)'
;MKIVYGTEPYRIDHEVRKLAENTAYYVQVFDDMDGVKEFLQSISFFGVPCAIYKVEDVKKERKELLYLMEECPESSCLIIRTEKPDNSKDWNAWKSKHGICCDKLNGKSYQCWIQKAFQSLDCPIPEPMLRYFIDRSAYAYQERRDGKDETIDLYQIAIFIKQIAFASMDTGVSKETIDQVVPAAVGKSWELASKLLLDPMEGMKLAVELFDHGNNSLKLYGLLLRNYRVAKKALLLSDMKKNEILKLLGLTEKQMRGIRAYRKLPEERLDTVMSILIEAMNRTKISFGNERNLFIQTMAKLIIL
;
A
#
# COMPACT_ATOMS: atom_id res chain seq x y z
N MET A 1 22.29 14.24 -17.64
CA MET A 1 22.20 13.06 -16.76
C MET A 1 21.38 13.34 -15.53
N LYS A 2 20.55 12.35 -15.04
CA LYS A 2 19.76 12.40 -13.81
C LYS A 2 19.78 11.07 -13.08
N ILE A 3 19.64 11.10 -11.75
CA ILE A 3 19.57 9.92 -10.90
C ILE A 3 18.24 9.99 -10.15
N VAL A 4 17.31 9.07 -10.41
CA VAL A 4 16.03 8.97 -9.72
C VAL A 4 16.09 7.78 -8.79
N TYR A 5 15.97 8.02 -7.48
CA TYR A 5 16.19 7.00 -6.47
C TYR A 5 15.24 7.15 -5.29
N GLY A 6 15.04 6.08 -4.53
CA GLY A 6 14.22 6.12 -3.31
C GLY A 6 13.54 4.79 -3.02
N THR A 7 12.60 4.84 -2.10
CA THR A 7 11.87 3.65 -1.61
C THR A 7 10.41 3.60 -2.09
N GLU A 8 9.98 4.56 -2.94
CA GLU A 8 8.62 4.61 -3.48
C GLU A 8 8.62 4.44 -5.00
N PRO A 9 8.35 3.23 -5.51
CA PRO A 9 8.43 2.90 -6.94
C PRO A 9 7.57 3.79 -7.83
N TYR A 10 6.33 4.09 -7.42
CA TYR A 10 5.45 4.96 -8.20
C TYR A 10 6.06 6.34 -8.45
N ARG A 11 6.65 6.95 -7.42
CA ARG A 11 7.28 8.28 -7.55
C ARG A 11 8.51 8.23 -8.42
N ILE A 12 9.29 7.14 -8.31
CA ILE A 12 10.46 6.91 -9.17
C ILE A 12 10.00 6.86 -10.63
N ASP A 13 9.04 6.00 -10.95
CA ASP A 13 8.57 5.81 -12.32
C ASP A 13 7.89 7.08 -12.88
N HIS A 14 7.18 7.83 -12.03
CA HIS A 14 6.59 9.11 -12.42
C HIS A 14 7.66 10.15 -12.80
N GLU A 15 8.68 10.31 -11.97
CA GLU A 15 9.78 11.26 -12.26
C GLU A 15 10.62 10.82 -13.45
N VAL A 16 10.92 9.52 -13.60
CA VAL A 16 11.60 8.99 -14.78
C VAL A 16 10.81 9.29 -16.05
N ARG A 17 9.49 9.04 -16.05
CA ARG A 17 8.61 9.34 -17.18
C ARG A 17 8.63 10.82 -17.52
N LYS A 18 8.45 11.68 -16.52
CA LYS A 18 8.49 13.14 -16.69
C LYS A 18 9.79 13.64 -17.30
N LEU A 19 10.93 13.08 -16.90
CA LEU A 19 12.23 13.40 -17.46
C LEU A 19 12.38 12.91 -18.92
N ALA A 20 11.75 11.79 -19.23
CA ALA A 20 11.79 11.16 -20.55
C ALA A 20 10.77 11.74 -21.55
N GLU A 21 9.76 12.48 -21.10
CA GLU A 21 8.68 13.09 -21.94
C GLU A 21 9.18 14.27 -22.80
N ASN A 22 10.46 14.59 -22.79
CA ASN A 22 11.02 15.58 -23.68
C ASN A 22 10.96 15.08 -25.13
N THR A 23 10.24 15.80 -25.97
CA THR A 23 10.01 15.43 -27.38
C THR A 23 11.30 15.35 -28.23
N ALA A 24 12.40 15.95 -27.77
CA ALA A 24 13.70 15.86 -28.41
C ALA A 24 14.42 14.54 -28.13
N TYR A 25 13.93 13.71 -27.22
CA TYR A 25 14.57 12.47 -26.81
C TYR A 25 14.09 11.26 -27.61
N TYR A 26 15.04 10.42 -28.04
CA TYR A 26 14.80 9.04 -28.44
C TYR A 26 15.07 8.15 -27.23
N VAL A 27 14.01 7.68 -26.57
CA VAL A 27 14.08 7.03 -25.27
C VAL A 27 14.12 5.51 -25.40
N GLN A 28 15.07 4.87 -24.73
CA GLN A 28 15.13 3.42 -24.58
C GLN A 28 15.44 3.01 -23.14
N VAL A 29 14.88 1.86 -22.71
CA VAL A 29 15.03 1.33 -21.35
C VAL A 29 15.96 0.12 -21.41
N PHE A 30 16.89 0.05 -20.46
CA PHE A 30 17.90 -1.00 -20.37
C PHE A 30 17.94 -1.58 -18.95
N ASP A 31 18.20 -2.88 -18.88
CA ASP A 31 18.48 -3.61 -17.66
C ASP A 31 19.95 -4.09 -17.61
N ASP A 32 20.75 -3.79 -18.64
CA ASP A 32 22.17 -4.09 -18.75
C ASP A 32 22.99 -2.85 -19.12
N MET A 33 24.25 -2.82 -18.69
CA MET A 33 25.12 -1.66 -18.85
C MET A 33 25.73 -1.56 -20.25
N ASP A 34 25.99 -2.67 -20.90
CA ASP A 34 26.65 -2.67 -22.21
C ASP A 34 25.71 -2.11 -23.27
N GLY A 35 24.44 -2.50 -23.22
CA GLY A 35 23.37 -1.91 -24.06
C GLY A 35 23.23 -0.40 -23.85
N VAL A 36 23.35 0.08 -22.61
CA VAL A 36 23.35 1.52 -22.31
C VAL A 36 24.52 2.24 -23.01
N LYS A 37 25.74 1.70 -22.88
CA LYS A 37 26.95 2.31 -23.49
C LYS A 37 26.84 2.39 -25.00
N GLU A 38 26.49 1.29 -25.66
CA GLU A 38 26.30 1.25 -27.11
C GLU A 38 25.26 2.26 -27.58
N PHE A 39 24.11 2.31 -26.87
CA PHE A 39 23.03 3.21 -27.22
C PHE A 39 23.41 4.70 -27.07
N LEU A 40 24.08 5.09 -25.97
CA LEU A 40 24.48 6.48 -25.73
C LEU A 40 25.55 6.97 -26.71
N GLN A 41 26.35 6.06 -27.27
CA GLN A 41 27.38 6.36 -28.29
C GLN A 41 26.82 6.31 -29.72
N SER A 42 25.58 5.80 -29.90
CA SER A 42 24.99 5.71 -31.23
C SER A 42 24.60 7.08 -31.78
N ILE A 43 24.73 7.25 -33.11
CA ILE A 43 24.22 8.42 -33.81
C ILE A 43 22.72 8.14 -34.09
N SER A 44 21.83 8.85 -33.40
CA SER A 44 20.41 8.73 -33.63
C SER A 44 19.91 9.77 -34.62
N PHE A 45 19.16 9.32 -35.64
CA PHE A 45 18.41 10.19 -36.56
C PHE A 45 17.03 10.59 -36.00
N PHE A 46 16.62 10.00 -34.89
CA PHE A 46 15.28 10.18 -34.29
C PHE A 46 15.25 11.17 -33.12
N GLY A 47 16.39 11.71 -32.71
CA GLY A 47 16.51 12.64 -31.59
C GLY A 47 17.70 12.36 -30.71
N VAL A 48 17.80 13.08 -29.61
CA VAL A 48 18.89 12.90 -28.62
C VAL A 48 18.73 11.54 -27.94
N PRO A 49 19.74 10.65 -27.97
CA PRO A 49 19.65 9.37 -27.26
C PRO A 49 19.42 9.59 -25.77
N CYS A 50 18.35 8.99 -25.23
CA CYS A 50 18.03 9.04 -23.81
C CYS A 50 17.90 7.63 -23.26
N ALA A 51 18.92 7.15 -22.55
CA ALA A 51 18.90 5.84 -21.92
C ALA A 51 18.31 5.94 -20.51
N ILE A 52 17.32 5.08 -20.22
CA ILE A 52 16.83 4.82 -18.86
C ILE A 52 17.46 3.52 -18.40
N TYR A 53 18.39 3.60 -17.47
CA TYR A 53 19.05 2.43 -16.91
C TYR A 53 18.47 2.04 -15.58
N LYS A 54 17.89 0.82 -15.49
CA LYS A 54 17.32 0.26 -14.28
C LYS A 54 18.38 -0.52 -13.50
N VAL A 55 18.81 0.02 -12.38
CA VAL A 55 19.81 -0.57 -11.51
C VAL A 55 19.14 -1.25 -10.33
N GLU A 56 19.33 -2.56 -10.19
CA GLU A 56 18.76 -3.32 -9.08
C GLU A 56 19.48 -3.05 -7.76
N ASP A 57 20.80 -2.96 -7.79
CA ASP A 57 21.65 -2.75 -6.61
C ASP A 57 22.89 -1.91 -6.96
N VAL A 58 22.80 -0.62 -6.72
CA VAL A 58 23.90 0.33 -6.98
C VAL A 58 25.21 -0.06 -6.31
N LYS A 59 25.17 -0.71 -5.14
CA LYS A 59 26.38 -1.11 -4.42
C LYS A 59 27.21 -2.15 -5.19
N LYS A 60 26.54 -3.03 -5.92
CA LYS A 60 27.21 -4.06 -6.74
C LYS A 60 27.85 -3.48 -7.99
N GLU A 61 27.18 -2.55 -8.64
CA GLU A 61 27.56 -1.97 -9.94
C GLU A 61 28.26 -0.61 -9.83
N ARG A 62 28.55 -0.16 -8.61
CA ARG A 62 28.98 1.22 -8.32
C ARG A 62 30.12 1.72 -9.17
N LYS A 63 31.19 0.94 -9.33
CA LYS A 63 32.38 1.39 -10.08
C LYS A 63 32.07 1.63 -11.56
N GLU A 64 31.31 0.71 -12.13
CA GLU A 64 30.91 0.76 -13.54
C GLU A 64 29.90 1.87 -13.79
N LEU A 65 28.99 2.10 -12.85
CA LEU A 65 28.05 3.22 -12.89
C LEU A 65 28.75 4.57 -12.82
N LEU A 66 29.74 4.73 -11.93
CA LEU A 66 30.49 5.96 -11.83
C LEU A 66 31.24 6.23 -13.16
N TYR A 67 31.88 5.20 -13.73
CA TYR A 67 32.53 5.30 -15.03
C TYR A 67 31.53 5.68 -16.14
N LEU A 68 30.37 5.00 -16.22
CA LEU A 68 29.31 5.33 -17.19
C LEU A 68 28.83 6.78 -17.07
N MET A 69 28.71 7.28 -15.82
CA MET A 69 28.29 8.66 -15.59
C MET A 69 29.32 9.70 -15.99
N GLU A 70 30.59 9.39 -15.83
CA GLU A 70 31.72 10.25 -16.26
C GLU A 70 31.88 10.29 -17.78
N GLU A 71 31.70 9.16 -18.44
CA GLU A 71 31.82 8.98 -19.88
C GLU A 71 30.56 9.34 -20.68
N CYS A 72 29.45 9.67 -20.01
CA CYS A 72 28.20 9.99 -20.70
C CYS A 72 28.34 11.21 -21.61
N PRO A 73 28.13 11.08 -22.94
CA PRO A 73 28.30 12.20 -23.87
C PRO A 73 27.35 13.37 -23.54
N GLU A 74 27.81 14.59 -23.68
CA GLU A 74 26.96 15.80 -23.47
C GLU A 74 25.77 15.85 -24.44
N SER A 75 25.91 15.23 -25.61
CA SER A 75 24.87 15.10 -26.63
C SER A 75 23.82 14.02 -26.31
N SER A 76 23.93 13.33 -25.16
CA SER A 76 23.08 12.22 -24.77
C SER A 76 22.47 12.48 -23.40
N CYS A 77 21.37 11.77 -23.09
CA CYS A 77 20.72 11.80 -21.79
C CYS A 77 20.81 10.43 -21.11
N LEU A 78 21.26 10.39 -19.86
CA LEU A 78 21.24 9.19 -19.02
C LEU A 78 20.37 9.43 -17.81
N ILE A 79 19.39 8.57 -17.60
CA ILE A 79 18.51 8.53 -16.42
C ILE A 79 18.76 7.22 -15.69
N ILE A 80 19.37 7.28 -14.52
CA ILE A 80 19.56 6.11 -13.65
C ILE A 80 18.36 5.99 -12.74
N ARG A 81 17.70 4.82 -12.76
CA ARG A 81 16.57 4.47 -11.90
C ARG A 81 16.99 3.39 -10.91
N THR A 82 16.81 3.63 -9.60
CA THR A 82 17.10 2.61 -8.58
C THR A 82 16.21 2.74 -7.35
N GLU A 83 15.84 1.60 -6.78
CA GLU A 83 15.13 1.50 -5.50
C GLU A 83 16.10 1.22 -4.32
N LYS A 84 17.35 0.88 -4.63
CA LYS A 84 18.39 0.57 -3.62
C LYS A 84 19.62 1.47 -3.82
N PRO A 85 19.52 2.74 -3.42
CA PRO A 85 20.65 3.66 -3.55
C PRO A 85 21.80 3.25 -2.62
N ASP A 86 23.02 3.48 -3.07
CA ASP A 86 24.21 3.36 -2.22
C ASP A 86 24.40 4.62 -1.34
N ASN A 87 25.11 4.47 -0.23
CA ASN A 87 25.43 5.55 0.71
C ASN A 87 26.95 5.87 0.74
N SER A 88 27.73 5.40 -0.23
CA SER A 88 29.15 5.75 -0.36
C SER A 88 29.36 7.24 -0.61
N LYS A 89 30.55 7.75 -0.27
CA LYS A 89 30.88 9.17 -0.41
C LYS A 89 30.74 9.64 -1.87
N ASP A 90 31.25 8.85 -2.80
CA ASP A 90 31.24 9.17 -4.23
C ASP A 90 29.81 9.20 -4.78
N TRP A 91 29.00 8.18 -4.45
CA TRP A 91 27.60 8.13 -4.86
C TRP A 91 26.77 9.27 -4.24
N ASN A 92 27.05 9.65 -3.00
CA ASN A 92 26.39 10.79 -2.37
C ASN A 92 26.73 12.12 -3.03
N ALA A 93 27.97 12.29 -3.54
CA ALA A 93 28.35 13.47 -4.30
C ALA A 93 27.55 13.57 -5.61
N TRP A 94 27.37 12.46 -6.33
CA TRP A 94 26.54 12.42 -7.53
C TRP A 94 25.05 12.64 -7.23
N LYS A 95 24.51 12.01 -6.16
CA LYS A 95 23.12 12.26 -5.73
C LYS A 95 22.86 13.73 -5.40
N SER A 96 23.79 14.41 -4.75
CA SER A 96 23.63 15.83 -4.40
C SER A 96 23.56 16.74 -5.63
N LYS A 97 24.23 16.37 -6.72
CA LYS A 97 24.30 17.17 -7.94
C LYS A 97 23.21 16.82 -8.95
N HIS A 98 22.84 15.55 -9.06
CA HIS A 98 21.97 15.03 -10.13
C HIS A 98 20.76 14.23 -9.62
N GLY A 99 20.63 14.06 -8.30
CA GLY A 99 19.67 13.16 -7.70
C GLY A 99 18.28 13.77 -7.48
N ILE A 100 17.28 12.95 -7.73
CA ILE A 100 15.88 13.21 -7.38
C ILE A 100 15.46 12.11 -6.41
N CYS A 101 15.19 12.49 -5.15
CA CYS A 101 14.79 11.54 -4.11
C CYS A 101 13.28 11.27 -4.13
N CYS A 102 12.93 10.01 -4.24
CA CYS A 102 11.56 9.51 -4.32
C CYS A 102 11.25 8.53 -3.17
N ASP A 103 11.51 8.94 -1.93
CA ASP A 103 11.19 8.11 -0.77
C ASP A 103 9.68 8.07 -0.49
N LYS A 104 9.26 7.07 0.31
CA LYS A 104 7.88 6.95 0.77
C LYS A 104 7.38 8.25 1.37
N LEU A 105 6.17 8.60 1.01
CA LEU A 105 5.50 9.78 1.54
C LEU A 105 5.06 9.52 2.99
N ASN A 106 5.08 10.54 3.81
CA ASN A 106 4.62 10.48 5.19
C ASN A 106 3.69 11.65 5.52
N GLY A 107 2.80 11.49 6.47
CA GLY A 107 1.96 12.52 7.04
C GLY A 107 1.61 13.68 6.10
N LYS A 108 2.21 14.84 6.34
CA LYS A 108 1.96 16.07 5.57
C LYS A 108 2.38 15.96 4.10
N SER A 109 3.47 15.25 3.79
CA SER A 109 3.92 15.09 2.39
C SER A 109 2.96 14.23 1.57
N TYR A 110 2.36 13.20 2.19
CA TYR A 110 1.32 12.39 1.56
C TYR A 110 0.05 13.18 1.33
N GLN A 111 -0.40 13.93 2.33
CA GLN A 111 -1.56 14.81 2.21
C GLN A 111 -1.38 15.83 1.07
N CYS A 112 -0.22 16.52 1.04
CA CYS A 112 0.10 17.48 -0.01
C CYS A 112 0.14 16.82 -1.41
N TRP A 113 0.66 15.60 -1.50
CA TRP A 113 0.71 14.86 -2.75
C TRP A 113 -0.69 14.53 -3.27
N ILE A 114 -1.61 14.05 -2.41
CA ILE A 114 -3.01 13.79 -2.78
C ILE A 114 -3.69 15.06 -3.27
N GLN A 115 -3.56 16.17 -2.54
CA GLN A 115 -4.16 17.46 -2.94
C GLN A 115 -3.69 17.89 -4.32
N LYS A 116 -2.37 17.82 -4.59
CA LYS A 116 -1.81 18.15 -5.90
C LYS A 116 -2.29 17.20 -7.00
N ALA A 117 -2.43 15.91 -6.70
CA ALA A 117 -2.91 14.92 -7.65
C ALA A 117 -4.39 15.19 -8.05
N PHE A 118 -5.25 15.52 -7.10
CA PHE A 118 -6.63 15.96 -7.41
C PHE A 118 -6.65 17.28 -8.16
N GLN A 119 -5.82 18.24 -7.78
CA GLN A 119 -5.71 19.55 -8.42
C GLN A 119 -5.28 19.44 -9.90
N SER A 120 -4.34 18.53 -10.20
CA SER A 120 -3.89 18.27 -11.59
C SER A 120 -4.95 17.64 -12.49
N LEU A 121 -6.08 17.19 -11.92
CA LEU A 121 -7.23 16.64 -12.61
C LEU A 121 -8.43 17.62 -12.61
N ASP A 122 -8.18 18.89 -12.29
CA ASP A 122 -9.21 19.94 -12.19
C ASP A 122 -10.37 19.59 -11.23
N CYS A 123 -10.10 18.73 -10.24
CA CYS A 123 -11.07 18.24 -9.26
C CYS A 123 -10.54 18.44 -7.82
N PRO A 124 -10.55 19.67 -7.28
CA PRO A 124 -10.02 19.93 -5.94
C PRO A 124 -10.82 19.19 -4.86
N ILE A 125 -10.10 18.48 -3.97
CA ILE A 125 -10.73 17.73 -2.87
C ILE A 125 -10.87 18.64 -1.62
N PRO A 126 -12.10 18.75 -1.03
CA PRO A 126 -12.29 19.47 0.23
C PRO A 126 -11.55 18.81 1.40
N GLU A 127 -11.10 19.63 2.36
CA GLU A 127 -10.31 19.14 3.51
C GLU A 127 -10.99 17.99 4.31
N PRO A 128 -12.29 18.01 4.59
CA PRO A 128 -12.95 16.88 5.26
C PRO A 128 -12.89 15.58 4.43
N MET A 129 -13.07 15.69 3.11
CA MET A 129 -13.01 14.55 2.19
C MET A 129 -11.57 14.04 2.01
N LEU A 130 -10.59 14.94 2.02
CA LEU A 130 -9.18 14.58 2.00
C LEU A 130 -8.80 13.72 3.22
N ARG A 131 -9.21 14.14 4.43
CA ARG A 131 -8.98 13.34 5.65
C ARG A 131 -9.66 11.98 5.57
N TYR A 132 -10.92 11.97 5.12
CA TYR A 132 -11.66 10.74 4.95
C TYR A 132 -11.00 9.78 3.94
N PHE A 133 -10.55 10.31 2.81
CA PHE A 133 -9.82 9.54 1.80
C PHE A 133 -8.50 8.96 2.36
N ILE A 134 -7.72 9.75 3.10
CA ILE A 134 -6.46 9.33 3.73
C ILE A 134 -6.71 8.18 4.71
N ASP A 135 -7.71 8.31 5.58
CA ASP A 135 -8.05 7.29 6.57
C ASP A 135 -8.55 6.01 5.90
N ARG A 136 -9.29 6.13 4.80
CA ARG A 136 -9.84 4.99 4.08
C ARG A 136 -8.81 4.28 3.21
N SER A 137 -7.92 5.01 2.57
CA SER A 137 -6.93 4.46 1.64
C SER A 137 -5.79 3.69 2.29
N ALA A 138 -5.59 3.81 3.60
CA ALA A 138 -4.58 3.07 4.39
C ALA A 138 -3.21 2.95 3.71
N TYR A 139 -2.70 4.03 3.15
CA TYR A 139 -1.37 4.07 2.55
C TYR A 139 -0.28 3.69 3.57
N ALA A 140 0.75 2.99 3.10
CA ALA A 140 1.82 2.36 3.88
C ALA A 140 2.72 3.31 4.73
N TYR A 141 2.42 4.60 4.81
CA TYR A 141 3.20 5.51 5.65
C TYR A 141 3.09 5.23 7.16
N GLN A 142 2.06 4.50 7.56
CA GLN A 142 2.00 3.97 8.91
C GLN A 142 2.93 2.76 8.96
N GLU A 143 4.19 2.98 9.36
CA GLU A 143 5.11 1.90 9.69
C GLU A 143 4.45 0.90 10.62
N ARG A 144 3.97 -0.19 10.07
CA ARG A 144 3.61 -1.35 10.86
C ARG A 144 4.86 -2.19 10.98
N ARG A 145 5.31 -2.35 12.21
CA ARG A 145 6.52 -3.12 12.56
C ARG A 145 6.50 -4.58 12.09
N ASP A 146 5.40 -5.06 11.55
CA ASP A 146 5.18 -6.49 11.26
C ASP A 146 5.37 -6.87 9.79
N GLY A 147 5.69 -5.94 8.89
CA GLY A 147 6.15 -6.23 7.52
C GLY A 147 5.24 -7.08 6.61
N LYS A 148 4.00 -7.37 7.00
CA LYS A 148 3.11 -8.32 6.30
C LYS A 148 1.68 -7.82 6.04
N ASP A 149 1.38 -6.57 6.32
CA ASP A 149 0.06 -6.05 5.98
C ASP A 149 0.03 -5.59 4.52
N GLU A 150 -0.98 -6.02 3.78
CA GLU A 150 -1.30 -5.51 2.45
C GLU A 150 -1.59 -4.03 2.55
N THR A 151 -0.58 -3.24 2.30
CA THR A 151 -0.70 -1.79 2.20
C THR A 151 -1.04 -1.45 0.76
N ILE A 152 -1.98 -0.55 0.58
CA ILE A 152 -2.28 -0.01 -0.75
C ILE A 152 -1.07 0.81 -1.18
N ASP A 153 -0.52 0.51 -2.35
CA ASP A 153 0.61 1.24 -2.91
C ASP A 153 0.17 2.56 -3.59
N LEU A 154 1.12 3.43 -3.89
CA LEU A 154 0.82 4.70 -4.54
C LEU A 154 0.30 4.55 -5.98
N TYR A 155 0.56 3.46 -6.68
CA TYR A 155 -0.05 3.19 -7.99
C TYR A 155 -1.56 3.06 -7.86
N GLN A 156 -2.00 2.28 -6.87
CA GLN A 156 -3.41 2.05 -6.61
C GLN A 156 -4.10 3.32 -6.10
N ILE A 157 -3.43 4.07 -5.22
CA ILE A 157 -3.93 5.38 -4.75
C ILE A 157 -4.11 6.35 -5.93
N ALA A 158 -3.15 6.41 -6.85
CA ALA A 158 -3.26 7.26 -8.04
C ALA A 158 -4.43 6.84 -8.96
N ILE A 159 -4.70 5.55 -9.08
CA ILE A 159 -5.87 5.03 -9.79
C ILE A 159 -7.16 5.48 -9.09
N PHE A 160 -7.26 5.32 -7.76
CA PHE A 160 -8.43 5.78 -7.00
C PHE A 160 -8.67 7.28 -7.17
N ILE A 161 -7.62 8.11 -7.10
CA ILE A 161 -7.74 9.56 -7.31
C ILE A 161 -8.34 9.86 -8.69
N LYS A 162 -7.83 9.19 -9.75
CA LYS A 162 -8.37 9.36 -11.11
C LYS A 162 -9.85 8.94 -11.22
N GLN A 163 -10.21 7.80 -10.63
CA GLN A 163 -11.58 7.30 -10.65
C GLN A 163 -12.54 8.21 -9.88
N ILE A 164 -12.12 8.70 -8.69
CA ILE A 164 -12.91 9.65 -7.91
C ILE A 164 -13.05 10.96 -8.66
N ALA A 165 -11.97 11.53 -9.22
CA ALA A 165 -12.01 12.76 -9.96
C ALA A 165 -12.98 12.66 -11.16
N PHE A 166 -12.90 11.56 -11.92
CA PHE A 166 -13.80 11.30 -13.03
C PHE A 166 -15.27 11.19 -12.59
N ALA A 167 -15.56 10.43 -11.51
CA ALA A 167 -16.91 10.26 -10.99
C ALA A 167 -17.47 11.53 -10.32
N SER A 168 -16.62 12.50 -10.00
CA SER A 168 -16.98 13.73 -9.28
C SER A 168 -16.96 15.00 -10.15
N MET A 169 -16.78 14.89 -11.48
CA MET A 169 -16.62 16.04 -12.38
C MET A 169 -17.74 17.07 -12.24
N ASP A 170 -18.99 16.61 -12.10
CA ASP A 170 -20.17 17.49 -12.06
C ASP A 170 -20.65 17.80 -10.63
N THR A 171 -20.30 16.97 -9.65
CA THR A 171 -20.90 17.02 -8.30
C THR A 171 -19.91 17.38 -7.20
N GLY A 172 -18.61 17.39 -7.53
CA GLY A 172 -17.54 17.50 -6.54
C GLY A 172 -17.32 16.21 -5.75
N VAL A 173 -16.18 16.14 -5.04
CA VAL A 173 -15.80 14.95 -4.28
C VAL A 173 -16.67 14.80 -3.03
N SER A 174 -17.42 13.71 -2.95
CA SER A 174 -18.28 13.35 -1.81
C SER A 174 -17.79 12.10 -1.10
N LYS A 175 -18.33 11.84 0.09
CA LYS A 175 -18.04 10.63 0.85
C LYS A 175 -18.51 9.39 0.10
N GLU A 176 -19.69 9.46 -0.50
CA GLU A 176 -20.30 8.37 -1.28
C GLU A 176 -19.44 7.98 -2.46
N THR A 177 -18.88 8.96 -3.19
CA THR A 177 -17.97 8.72 -4.31
C THR A 177 -16.68 8.04 -3.84
N ILE A 178 -16.12 8.48 -2.70
CA ILE A 178 -14.94 7.83 -2.11
C ILE A 178 -15.27 6.39 -1.70
N ASP A 179 -16.42 6.16 -1.09
CA ASP A 179 -16.86 4.83 -0.63
C ASP A 179 -17.07 3.83 -1.78
N GLN A 180 -17.51 4.31 -2.94
CA GLN A 180 -17.68 3.50 -4.14
C GLN A 180 -16.35 3.08 -4.79
N VAL A 181 -15.34 3.94 -4.73
CA VAL A 181 -14.07 3.73 -5.42
C VAL A 181 -13.01 3.10 -4.53
N VAL A 182 -12.89 3.58 -3.29
CA VAL A 182 -11.83 3.13 -2.38
C VAL A 182 -12.35 1.98 -1.50
N PRO A 183 -11.82 0.77 -1.67
CA PRO A 183 -12.20 -0.34 -0.82
C PRO A 183 -11.95 -0.02 0.65
N ALA A 184 -12.79 -0.53 1.54
CA ALA A 184 -12.54 -0.41 2.97
C ALA A 184 -11.16 -0.99 3.29
N ALA A 185 -10.30 -0.19 3.90
CA ALA A 185 -8.91 -0.56 4.10
C ALA A 185 -8.79 -1.86 4.90
N VAL A 186 -7.93 -2.77 4.45
CA VAL A 186 -7.65 -4.07 5.09
C VAL A 186 -7.18 -3.90 6.54
N GLY A 187 -6.65 -2.74 6.90
CA GLY A 187 -6.34 -2.35 8.28
C GLY A 187 -7.53 -2.35 9.25
N LYS A 188 -8.76 -2.48 8.75
CA LYS A 188 -9.99 -2.61 9.56
C LYS A 188 -10.31 -4.04 10.01
N SER A 189 -9.44 -5.03 9.76
CA SER A 189 -9.72 -6.42 10.18
C SER A 189 -9.91 -6.56 11.69
N TRP A 190 -9.15 -5.83 12.51
CA TRP A 190 -9.35 -5.76 13.96
C TRP A 190 -10.66 -5.04 14.31
N GLU A 191 -11.01 -4.00 13.57
CA GLU A 191 -12.27 -3.30 13.71
C GLU A 191 -13.43 -4.21 13.33
N LEU A 192 -13.33 -4.96 12.22
CA LEU A 192 -14.31 -5.96 11.84
C LEU A 192 -14.50 -7.01 12.94
N ALA A 193 -13.41 -7.59 13.45
CA ALA A 193 -13.48 -8.59 14.50
C ALA A 193 -14.15 -8.08 15.77
N SER A 194 -13.84 -6.84 16.19
CA SER A 194 -14.48 -6.24 17.37
C SER A 194 -15.95 -5.87 17.11
N LYS A 195 -16.25 -5.27 15.96
CA LYS A 195 -17.61 -4.85 15.62
C LYS A 195 -18.57 -6.04 15.50
N LEU A 196 -18.16 -7.14 14.86
CA LEU A 196 -19.01 -8.34 14.76
C LEU A 196 -19.51 -8.87 16.11
N LEU A 197 -18.74 -8.72 17.18
CA LEU A 197 -19.08 -9.22 18.51
C LEU A 197 -19.65 -8.17 19.47
N LEU A 198 -19.32 -6.89 19.27
CA LEU A 198 -19.65 -5.80 20.19
C LEU A 198 -20.66 -4.80 19.61
N ASP A 199 -20.70 -4.67 18.30
CA ASP A 199 -21.62 -3.83 17.53
C ASP A 199 -22.01 -4.55 16.24
N PRO A 200 -22.93 -5.53 16.35
CA PRO A 200 -23.26 -6.47 15.29
C PRO A 200 -23.71 -5.82 13.98
N MET A 201 -24.49 -4.75 14.06
CA MET A 201 -25.00 -4.07 12.85
C MET A 201 -23.89 -3.41 12.05
N GLU A 202 -23.01 -2.69 12.72
CA GLU A 202 -21.84 -2.09 12.07
C GLU A 202 -20.83 -3.15 11.62
N GLY A 203 -20.70 -4.25 12.38
CA GLY A 203 -19.88 -5.39 12.01
C GLY A 203 -20.34 -6.04 10.70
N MET A 204 -21.66 -6.23 10.54
CA MET A 204 -22.25 -6.81 9.33
C MET A 204 -22.07 -5.90 8.12
N LYS A 205 -22.32 -4.59 8.25
CA LYS A 205 -22.08 -3.63 7.18
C LYS A 205 -20.63 -3.67 6.71
N LEU A 206 -19.69 -3.63 7.65
CA LEU A 206 -18.27 -3.67 7.35
C LEU A 206 -17.85 -5.01 6.70
N ALA A 207 -18.43 -6.14 7.14
CA ALA A 207 -18.15 -7.45 6.56
C ALA A 207 -18.60 -7.52 5.10
N VAL A 208 -19.82 -7.06 4.80
CA VAL A 208 -20.35 -7.01 3.43
C VAL A 208 -19.55 -6.05 2.56
N GLU A 209 -19.23 -4.87 3.08
CA GLU A 209 -18.40 -3.89 2.39
C GLU A 209 -17.02 -4.49 2.00
N LEU A 210 -16.34 -5.14 2.95
CA LEU A 210 -15.05 -5.79 2.70
C LEU A 210 -15.16 -6.90 1.66
N PHE A 211 -16.22 -7.68 1.69
CA PHE A 211 -16.46 -8.75 0.73
C PHE A 211 -16.75 -8.19 -0.68
N ASP A 212 -17.66 -7.24 -0.79
CA ASP A 212 -18.10 -6.66 -2.08
C ASP A 212 -16.95 -5.86 -2.76
N HIS A 213 -15.96 -5.40 -1.99
CA HIS A 213 -14.73 -4.79 -2.52
C HIS A 213 -13.62 -5.81 -2.88
N GLY A 214 -13.99 -7.06 -3.13
CA GLY A 214 -13.10 -8.07 -3.70
C GLY A 214 -12.25 -8.85 -2.69
N ASN A 215 -12.53 -8.72 -1.39
CA ASN A 215 -11.90 -9.63 -0.44
C ASN A 215 -12.56 -11.01 -0.51
N ASN A 216 -11.75 -12.03 -0.73
CA ASN A 216 -12.19 -13.43 -0.70
C ASN A 216 -12.67 -13.81 0.73
N SER A 217 -13.77 -14.56 0.83
CA SER A 217 -14.32 -15.01 2.11
C SER A 217 -13.32 -15.79 2.97
N LEU A 218 -12.51 -16.66 2.35
CA LEU A 218 -11.46 -17.43 3.04
C LEU A 218 -10.43 -16.51 3.69
N LYS A 219 -10.06 -15.41 3.00
CA LYS A 219 -9.15 -14.39 3.55
C LYS A 219 -9.77 -13.69 4.74
N LEU A 220 -11.05 -13.29 4.65
CA LEU A 220 -11.76 -12.64 5.76
C LEU A 220 -11.94 -13.57 6.97
N TYR A 221 -12.31 -14.83 6.75
CA TYR A 221 -12.37 -15.84 7.81
C TYR A 221 -11.01 -16.05 8.47
N GLY A 222 -9.94 -16.17 7.70
CA GLY A 222 -8.57 -16.31 8.21
C GLY A 222 -8.15 -15.13 9.07
N LEU A 223 -8.46 -13.90 8.64
CA LEU A 223 -8.21 -12.68 9.41
C LEU A 223 -8.98 -12.65 10.73
N LEU A 224 -10.29 -12.94 10.70
CA LEU A 224 -11.13 -13.02 11.90
C LEU A 224 -10.59 -14.07 12.87
N LEU A 225 -10.32 -15.28 12.37
CA LEU A 225 -9.80 -16.37 13.17
C LEU A 225 -8.46 -16.03 13.83
N ARG A 226 -7.54 -15.40 13.08
CA ARG A 226 -6.27 -14.88 13.63
C ARG A 226 -6.52 -13.88 14.75
N ASN A 227 -7.41 -12.91 14.52
CA ASN A 227 -7.70 -11.86 15.50
C ASN A 227 -8.32 -12.42 16.79
N TYR A 228 -9.28 -13.34 16.68
CA TYR A 228 -9.90 -13.96 17.85
C TYR A 228 -8.95 -14.89 18.61
N ARG A 229 -8.08 -15.64 17.92
CA ARG A 229 -7.01 -16.42 18.57
C ARG A 229 -6.03 -15.55 19.36
N VAL A 230 -5.64 -14.42 18.79
CA VAL A 230 -4.75 -13.47 19.48
C VAL A 230 -5.48 -12.81 20.65
N ALA A 231 -6.76 -12.45 20.47
CA ALA A 231 -7.59 -11.90 21.54
C ALA A 231 -7.72 -12.90 22.70
N LYS A 232 -8.03 -14.17 22.42
CA LYS A 232 -8.12 -15.23 23.44
C LYS A 232 -6.78 -15.41 24.18
N LYS A 233 -5.66 -15.51 23.47
CA LYS A 233 -4.33 -15.58 24.07
C LYS A 233 -4.04 -14.40 25.00
N ALA A 234 -4.36 -13.17 24.55
CA ALA A 234 -4.15 -11.97 25.36
C ALA A 234 -5.03 -11.92 26.61
N LEU A 235 -6.26 -12.48 26.55
CA LEU A 235 -7.15 -12.58 27.71
C LEU A 235 -6.67 -13.64 28.70
N LEU A 236 -6.19 -14.79 28.23
CA LEU A 236 -5.58 -15.83 29.06
C LEU A 236 -4.31 -15.36 29.78
N LEU A 237 -3.57 -14.44 29.18
CA LEU A 237 -2.36 -13.83 29.75
C LEU A 237 -2.67 -12.55 30.56
N SER A 238 -3.91 -12.33 30.96
CA SER A 238 -4.34 -11.09 31.60
C SER A 238 -3.61 -10.75 32.91
N ASP A 239 -3.04 -11.75 33.59
CA ASP A 239 -2.29 -11.59 34.83
C ASP A 239 -0.85 -11.10 34.62
N MET A 240 -0.35 -11.15 33.38
CA MET A 240 0.96 -10.62 33.01
C MET A 240 0.92 -9.09 32.85
N LYS A 241 2.09 -8.46 32.96
CA LYS A 241 2.23 -7.04 32.69
C LYS A 241 1.91 -6.72 31.21
N LYS A 242 1.17 -5.63 30.97
CA LYS A 242 0.74 -5.20 29.63
C LYS A 242 1.89 -5.21 28.60
N ASN A 243 3.06 -4.69 28.96
CA ASN A 243 4.21 -4.59 28.06
C ASN A 243 4.80 -5.96 27.68
N GLU A 244 4.70 -6.93 28.56
CA GLU A 244 5.15 -8.31 28.32
C GLU A 244 4.20 -9.00 27.33
N ILE A 245 2.87 -8.82 27.50
CA ILE A 245 1.85 -9.34 26.56
C ILE A 245 2.04 -8.72 25.18
N LEU A 246 2.23 -7.39 25.11
CA LEU A 246 2.46 -6.71 23.84
C LEU A 246 3.67 -7.25 23.10
N LYS A 247 4.78 -7.48 23.82
CA LYS A 247 6.02 -8.04 23.26
C LYS A 247 5.87 -9.49 22.83
N LEU A 248 5.24 -10.31 23.68
CA LEU A 248 5.06 -11.75 23.47
C LEU A 248 4.16 -12.05 22.26
N LEU A 249 3.08 -11.28 22.10
CA LEU A 249 2.09 -11.48 21.04
C LEU A 249 2.31 -10.57 19.83
N GLY A 250 3.32 -9.71 19.83
CA GLY A 250 3.61 -8.77 18.73
C GLY A 250 2.50 -7.71 18.55
N LEU A 251 1.83 -7.28 19.62
CA LEU A 251 0.69 -6.39 19.56
C LEU A 251 1.07 -4.93 19.74
N THR A 252 0.31 -4.06 19.07
CA THR A 252 0.34 -2.62 19.34
C THR A 252 -0.59 -2.26 20.51
N GLU A 253 -0.38 -1.09 21.12
CA GLU A 253 -1.27 -0.61 22.19
C GLU A 253 -2.72 -0.41 21.71
N LYS A 254 -2.91 0.00 20.44
CA LYS A 254 -4.24 0.16 19.82
C LYS A 254 -4.97 -1.20 19.72
N GLN A 255 -4.26 -2.23 19.26
CA GLN A 255 -4.80 -3.59 19.19
C GLN A 255 -5.14 -4.13 20.57
N MET A 256 -4.27 -3.93 21.56
CA MET A 256 -4.53 -4.36 22.94
C MET A 256 -5.73 -3.66 23.57
N ARG A 257 -5.98 -2.38 23.25
CA ARG A 257 -7.19 -1.67 23.68
C ARG A 257 -8.46 -2.32 23.10
N GLY A 258 -8.43 -2.66 21.80
CA GLY A 258 -9.53 -3.40 21.16
C GLY A 258 -9.79 -4.77 21.81
N ILE A 259 -8.74 -5.52 22.12
CA ILE A 259 -8.83 -6.84 22.75
C ILE A 259 -9.48 -6.76 24.15
N ARG A 260 -9.18 -5.72 24.92
CA ARG A 260 -9.78 -5.53 26.25
C ARG A 260 -11.29 -5.45 26.23
N ALA A 261 -11.90 -5.01 25.14
CA ALA A 261 -13.35 -4.97 25.00
C ALA A 261 -13.98 -6.37 25.04
N TYR A 262 -13.25 -7.41 24.61
CA TYR A 262 -13.71 -8.80 24.66
C TYR A 262 -13.81 -9.40 26.08
N ARG A 263 -13.23 -8.77 27.10
CA ARG A 263 -13.38 -9.20 28.52
C ARG A 263 -14.82 -9.18 28.99
N LYS A 264 -15.70 -8.49 28.28
CA LYS A 264 -17.14 -8.45 28.60
C LYS A 264 -17.89 -9.66 28.05
N LEU A 265 -17.24 -10.44 27.19
CA LEU A 265 -17.86 -11.62 26.57
C LEU A 265 -17.60 -12.87 27.43
N PRO A 266 -18.52 -13.82 27.46
CA PRO A 266 -18.27 -15.14 28.03
C PRO A 266 -17.08 -15.80 27.35
N GLU A 267 -16.21 -16.46 28.09
CA GLU A 267 -15.00 -17.08 27.55
C GLU A 267 -15.29 -18.08 26.43
N GLU A 268 -16.35 -18.87 26.60
CA GLU A 268 -16.84 -19.86 25.63
C GLU A 268 -17.29 -19.25 24.30
N ARG A 269 -17.66 -17.96 24.29
CA ARG A 269 -18.13 -17.29 23.07
C ARG A 269 -17.06 -17.17 22.01
N LEU A 270 -15.82 -16.88 22.40
CA LEU A 270 -14.71 -16.82 21.44
C LEU A 270 -14.39 -18.19 20.83
N ASP A 271 -14.52 -19.27 21.62
CA ASP A 271 -14.31 -20.63 21.12
C ASP A 271 -15.40 -21.04 20.13
N THR A 272 -16.66 -20.72 20.45
CA THR A 272 -17.78 -20.97 19.54
C THR A 272 -17.65 -20.21 18.23
N VAL A 273 -17.27 -18.92 18.29
CA VAL A 273 -17.01 -18.09 17.11
C VAL A 273 -15.88 -18.67 16.25
N MET A 274 -14.78 -19.09 16.86
CA MET A 274 -13.66 -19.70 16.14
C MET A 274 -14.07 -21.02 15.48
N SER A 275 -14.87 -21.84 16.14
CA SER A 275 -15.39 -23.10 15.59
C SER A 275 -16.27 -22.86 14.36
N ILE A 276 -17.17 -21.88 14.41
CA ILE A 276 -18.01 -21.49 13.27
C ILE A 276 -17.17 -21.00 12.09
N LEU A 277 -16.13 -20.19 12.34
CA LEU A 277 -15.24 -19.72 11.28
C LEU A 277 -14.45 -20.87 10.62
N ILE A 278 -13.98 -21.84 11.39
CA ILE A 278 -13.29 -23.03 10.88
C ILE A 278 -14.25 -23.88 10.01
N GLU A 279 -15.48 -24.11 10.50
CA GLU A 279 -16.48 -24.80 9.71
C GLU A 279 -16.79 -24.07 8.40
N ALA A 280 -16.99 -22.75 8.45
CA ALA A 280 -17.24 -21.94 7.27
C ALA A 280 -16.08 -21.98 6.26
N MET A 281 -14.83 -21.93 6.73
CA MET A 281 -13.65 -22.08 5.86
C MET A 281 -13.65 -23.43 5.14
N ASN A 282 -13.99 -24.51 5.83
CA ASN A 282 -14.06 -25.85 5.24
C ASN A 282 -15.20 -25.96 4.23
N ARG A 283 -16.36 -25.41 4.55
CA ARG A 283 -17.52 -25.39 3.63
C ARG A 283 -17.23 -24.57 2.38
N THR A 284 -16.59 -23.41 2.51
CA THR A 284 -16.25 -22.57 1.36
C THR A 284 -15.28 -23.24 0.39
N LYS A 285 -14.33 -24.05 0.88
CA LYS A 285 -13.40 -24.81 0.05
C LYS A 285 -14.09 -25.88 -0.81
N ILE A 286 -15.24 -26.37 -0.37
CA ILE A 286 -15.99 -27.46 -1.03
C ILE A 286 -17.13 -26.91 -1.91
N SER A 287 -17.63 -25.70 -1.58
CA SER A 287 -18.81 -25.13 -2.25
C SER A 287 -18.40 -24.31 -3.46
N PHE A 288 -18.67 -24.80 -4.66
CA PHE A 288 -18.52 -24.04 -5.90
C PHE A 288 -19.77 -23.16 -6.12
N GLY A 289 -19.57 -21.84 -6.25
CA GLY A 289 -20.57 -20.93 -6.83
C GLY A 289 -21.49 -20.19 -5.85
N ASN A 290 -21.41 -20.40 -4.52
CA ASN A 290 -22.31 -19.74 -3.55
C ASN A 290 -21.58 -19.02 -2.40
N GLU A 291 -20.38 -18.50 -2.69
CA GLU A 291 -19.47 -17.94 -1.70
C GLU A 291 -20.08 -16.78 -0.93
N ARG A 292 -20.76 -15.84 -1.61
CA ARG A 292 -21.37 -14.66 -1.01
C ARG A 292 -22.46 -15.01 0.01
N ASN A 293 -23.36 -15.94 -0.36
CA ASN A 293 -24.45 -16.35 0.55
C ASN A 293 -23.90 -17.09 1.76
N LEU A 294 -22.92 -17.97 1.57
CA LEU A 294 -22.26 -18.67 2.66
C LEU A 294 -21.55 -17.69 3.60
N PHE A 295 -20.88 -16.68 3.04
CA PHE A 295 -20.23 -15.64 3.83
C PHE A 295 -21.23 -14.85 4.67
N ILE A 296 -22.32 -14.37 4.06
CA ILE A 296 -23.38 -13.62 4.77
C ILE A 296 -24.02 -14.46 5.87
N GLN A 297 -24.36 -15.74 5.58
CA GLN A 297 -24.92 -16.66 6.57
C GLN A 297 -23.94 -16.90 7.74
N THR A 298 -22.65 -17.01 7.45
CA THR A 298 -21.64 -17.17 8.50
C THR A 298 -21.54 -15.93 9.37
N MET A 299 -21.50 -14.74 8.78
CA MET A 299 -21.48 -13.49 9.54
C MET A 299 -22.73 -13.32 10.40
N ALA A 300 -23.91 -13.64 9.86
CA ALA A 300 -25.17 -13.63 10.62
C ALA A 300 -25.14 -14.59 11.82
N LYS A 301 -24.61 -15.80 11.67
CA LYS A 301 -24.44 -16.75 12.78
C LYS A 301 -23.53 -16.19 13.88
N LEU A 302 -22.43 -15.49 13.53
CA LEU A 302 -21.53 -14.89 14.52
C LEU A 302 -22.19 -13.76 15.33
N ILE A 303 -23.22 -13.14 14.78
CA ILE A 303 -23.94 -12.02 15.38
C ILE A 303 -25.02 -12.51 16.38
N ILE A 304 -25.65 -13.62 16.04
CA ILE A 304 -26.77 -14.18 16.83
C ILE A 304 -26.28 -14.89 18.11
N LEU A 305 -25.01 -15.27 18.17
CA LEU A 305 -24.36 -15.84 19.35
C LEU A 305 -24.18 -14.80 20.46
#